data_37ad4367fd025f8f23594b55483d0a45
#
_entry.id   37ad4367fd025f8f23594b55483d0a45
#
_cell.length_a   1.000
_cell.length_b   1.000
_cell.length_c   1.000
_cell.angle_alpha   90.00
_cell.angle_beta   90.00
_cell.angle_gamma   90.00
#
_symmetry.space_group_name_H-M   'P 1'
#
loop_
_entity.id
_entity.type
_entity.pdbx_description
1 polymer ?
#
loop_
_entity_poly.entity_id
_entity_poly.type
_entity_poly.pdbx_seq_one_letter_code
_entity_poly.pdbx_strand_id
1 'polypeptide(L)'
;MLTGRPEPAIVVNALGRRFGARWVLRGVSLEVRGGEVVGLLGPNGSGKSTVLRIVATLLKPSAGTASVNGLDVKRDSSGVRGQVGYLAHTPGLYDDLTARENLLFAADMLGLPRSSADGILERVGLGHVAGDRVRGFSAGMQRRLAFARLTLRNPKVLLLDEPYANLDADGVELMNSMITDVIRGGGAALVALHELAPAKAVLHHNLRLADGRIETPAASRAGHAPTARNSEVG
;
A
#
# COMPACT_ATOMS: atom_id res chain seq x y z
N MET A 1 -14.66 -22.36 -19.62
CA MET A 1 -14.23 -21.72 -18.37
C MET A 1 -14.06 -20.23 -18.66
N LEU A 2 -14.95 -19.41 -18.13
CA LEU A 2 -14.89 -17.95 -18.31
C LEU A 2 -13.69 -17.43 -17.52
N THR A 3 -12.63 -17.01 -18.20
CA THR A 3 -11.52 -16.25 -17.62
C THR A 3 -12.01 -14.84 -17.27
N GLY A 4 -12.85 -14.75 -16.26
CA GLY A 4 -13.26 -13.46 -15.70
C GLY A 4 -12.02 -12.73 -15.17
N ARG A 5 -11.83 -11.46 -15.58
CA ARG A 5 -10.86 -10.60 -14.92
C ARG A 5 -11.11 -10.64 -13.41
N PRO A 6 -10.06 -10.77 -12.56
CA PRO A 6 -10.23 -10.78 -11.11
C PRO A 6 -10.99 -9.53 -10.66
N GLU A 7 -11.88 -9.71 -9.69
CA GLU A 7 -12.68 -8.62 -9.13
C GLU A 7 -11.80 -7.53 -8.51
N PRO A 8 -12.23 -6.26 -8.57
CA PRO A 8 -11.48 -5.18 -7.95
C PRO A 8 -11.43 -5.34 -6.43
N ALA A 9 -10.21 -5.42 -5.88
CA ALA A 9 -9.98 -5.43 -4.43
C ALA A 9 -10.00 -4.02 -3.83
N ILE A 10 -9.54 -3.01 -4.58
CA ILE A 10 -9.61 -1.59 -4.20
C ILE A 10 -10.20 -0.82 -5.37
N VAL A 11 -11.24 -0.02 -5.11
CA VAL A 11 -11.80 0.93 -6.08
C VAL A 11 -11.85 2.31 -5.46
N VAL A 12 -11.28 3.29 -6.15
CA VAL A 12 -11.29 4.69 -5.74
C VAL A 12 -11.87 5.51 -6.90
N ASN A 13 -12.95 6.26 -6.65
CA ASN A 13 -13.65 7.05 -7.66
C ASN A 13 -13.71 8.52 -7.27
N ALA A 14 -13.10 9.38 -8.11
CA ALA A 14 -13.08 10.84 -7.98
C ALA A 14 -12.77 11.33 -6.56
N LEU A 15 -11.84 10.65 -5.88
CA LEU A 15 -11.52 10.88 -4.47
C LEU A 15 -10.95 12.26 -4.26
N GLY A 16 -11.58 13.05 -3.40
CA GLY A 16 -11.14 14.36 -2.98
C GLY A 16 -10.93 14.46 -1.48
N ARG A 17 -9.85 15.14 -1.06
CA ARG A 17 -9.60 15.44 0.34
C ARG A 17 -9.03 16.83 0.51
N ARG A 18 -9.65 17.63 1.39
CA ARG A 18 -9.13 18.94 1.80
C ARG A 18 -8.84 18.99 3.31
N PHE A 19 -7.88 19.79 3.68
CA PHE A 19 -7.58 20.17 5.04
C PHE A 19 -7.68 21.69 5.15
N GLY A 20 -8.65 22.18 5.90
CA GLY A 20 -9.05 23.59 5.83
C GLY A 20 -9.41 24.01 4.41
N ALA A 21 -8.76 25.04 3.88
CA ALA A 21 -8.96 25.50 2.51
C ALA A 21 -8.14 24.75 1.45
N ARG A 22 -7.10 23.99 1.85
CA ARG A 22 -6.17 23.32 0.93
C ARG A 22 -6.69 21.95 0.49
N TRP A 23 -6.87 21.77 -0.82
CA TRP A 23 -7.11 20.47 -1.43
C TRP A 23 -5.80 19.70 -1.58
N VAL A 24 -5.75 18.50 -0.99
CA VAL A 24 -4.62 17.55 -1.13
C VAL A 24 -4.91 16.51 -2.19
N LEU A 25 -6.15 16.02 -2.29
CA LEU A 25 -6.61 15.15 -3.36
C LEU A 25 -7.71 15.85 -4.16
N ARG A 26 -7.67 15.71 -5.49
CA ARG A 26 -8.51 16.46 -6.43
C ARG A 26 -9.10 15.55 -7.51
N GLY A 27 -9.93 14.58 -7.11
CA GLY A 27 -10.57 13.66 -8.05
C GLY A 27 -9.68 12.48 -8.44
N VAL A 28 -8.98 11.88 -7.48
CA VAL A 28 -8.16 10.68 -7.69
C VAL A 28 -9.07 9.49 -7.99
N SER A 29 -8.79 8.79 -9.10
CA SER A 29 -9.45 7.52 -9.45
C SER A 29 -8.39 6.47 -9.74
N LEU A 30 -8.54 5.30 -9.13
CA LEU A 30 -7.66 4.14 -9.36
C LEU A 30 -8.39 2.84 -9.00
N GLU A 31 -7.88 1.74 -9.51
CA GLU A 31 -8.35 0.39 -9.25
C GLU A 31 -7.16 -0.53 -8.99
N VAL A 32 -7.30 -1.46 -8.03
CA VAL A 32 -6.35 -2.55 -7.79
C VAL A 32 -7.14 -3.84 -7.73
N ARG A 33 -6.75 -4.84 -8.52
CA ARG A 33 -7.44 -6.13 -8.59
C ARG A 33 -6.83 -7.13 -7.60
N GLY A 34 -7.61 -8.18 -7.29
CA GLY A 34 -7.07 -9.35 -6.61
C GLY A 34 -5.89 -9.94 -7.40
N GLY A 35 -4.82 -10.32 -6.71
CA GLY A 35 -3.59 -10.79 -7.34
C GLY A 35 -2.65 -9.68 -7.84
N GLU A 36 -2.96 -8.39 -7.63
CA GLU A 36 -2.13 -7.29 -8.12
C GLU A 36 -1.44 -6.49 -7.01
N VAL A 37 -0.24 -5.99 -7.35
CA VAL A 37 0.48 -4.95 -6.60
C VAL A 37 0.57 -3.70 -7.48
N VAL A 38 -0.05 -2.61 -7.02
CA VAL A 38 -0.03 -1.33 -7.71
C VAL A 38 0.84 -0.34 -6.94
N GLY A 39 1.83 0.23 -7.62
CA GLY A 39 2.66 1.30 -7.08
C GLY A 39 1.99 2.67 -7.26
N LEU A 40 1.92 3.46 -6.20
CA LEU A 40 1.51 4.86 -6.25
C LEU A 40 2.74 5.74 -6.08
N LEU A 41 3.29 6.25 -7.19
CA LEU A 41 4.47 7.10 -7.21
C LEU A 41 4.10 8.58 -7.13
N GLY A 42 5.03 9.38 -6.68
CA GLY A 42 4.90 10.84 -6.70
C GLY A 42 5.79 11.51 -5.67
N PRO A 43 5.99 12.83 -5.79
CA PRO A 43 6.80 13.59 -4.86
C PRO A 43 6.20 13.61 -3.44
N ASN A 44 6.99 14.08 -2.46
CA ASN A 44 6.50 14.33 -1.11
C ASN A 44 5.37 15.35 -1.14
N GLY A 45 4.32 15.11 -0.36
CA GLY A 45 3.16 15.98 -0.30
C GLY A 45 2.17 15.84 -1.47
N SER A 46 2.39 14.94 -2.44
CA SER A 46 1.45 14.72 -3.56
C SER A 46 0.11 14.10 -3.14
N GLY A 47 0.04 13.50 -1.93
CA GLY A 47 -1.18 12.90 -1.40
C GLY A 47 -1.18 11.38 -1.29
N LYS A 48 -0.08 10.68 -1.58
CA LYS A 48 0.03 9.20 -1.52
C LYS A 48 -0.46 8.64 -0.19
N SER A 49 0.14 9.08 0.92
CA SER A 49 -0.28 8.65 2.26
C SER A 49 -1.74 9.02 2.57
N THR A 50 -2.25 10.10 1.98
CA THR A 50 -3.65 10.52 2.17
C THR A 50 -4.60 9.54 1.49
N VAL A 51 -4.28 9.07 0.27
CA VAL A 51 -5.05 8.02 -0.42
C VAL A 51 -5.05 6.76 0.43
N LEU A 52 -3.88 6.27 0.85
CA LEU A 52 -3.77 5.06 1.67
C LEU A 52 -4.56 5.18 2.98
N ARG A 53 -4.48 6.30 3.69
CA ARG A 53 -5.23 6.53 4.94
C ARG A 53 -6.73 6.56 4.74
N ILE A 54 -7.22 7.06 3.61
CA ILE A 54 -8.66 7.04 3.30
C ILE A 54 -9.10 5.60 3.02
N VAL A 55 -8.38 4.85 2.20
CA VAL A 55 -8.68 3.44 1.91
C VAL A 55 -8.59 2.58 3.18
N ALA A 56 -7.64 2.88 4.08
CA ALA A 56 -7.51 2.25 5.41
C ALA A 56 -8.59 2.70 6.43
N THR A 57 -9.54 3.53 6.04
CA THR A 57 -10.59 4.11 6.91
C THR A 57 -10.08 5.03 8.03
N LEU A 58 -8.80 5.41 8.01
CA LEU A 58 -8.19 6.29 9.02
C LEU A 58 -8.49 7.77 8.78
N LEU A 59 -8.96 8.10 7.57
CA LEU A 59 -9.29 9.46 7.16
C LEU A 59 -10.56 9.44 6.29
N LYS A 60 -11.53 10.31 6.59
CA LYS A 60 -12.75 10.42 5.79
C LYS A 60 -12.47 11.20 4.50
N PRO A 61 -12.98 10.78 3.33
CA PRO A 61 -12.92 11.59 2.13
C PRO A 61 -13.77 12.85 2.26
N SER A 62 -13.38 13.93 1.56
CA SER A 62 -14.18 15.15 1.43
C SER A 62 -15.13 15.11 0.23
N ALA A 63 -14.75 14.33 -0.80
CA ALA A 63 -15.52 14.08 -2.02
C ALA A 63 -15.15 12.73 -2.61
N GLY A 64 -15.99 12.18 -3.48
CA GLY A 64 -15.77 10.88 -4.11
C GLY A 64 -16.01 9.71 -3.16
N THR A 65 -15.67 8.51 -3.62
CA THR A 65 -15.87 7.25 -2.92
C THR A 65 -14.64 6.37 -2.97
N ALA A 66 -14.51 5.47 -2.01
CA ALA A 66 -13.55 4.36 -2.06
C ALA A 66 -14.17 3.11 -1.46
N SER A 67 -13.80 1.95 -1.97
CA SER A 67 -14.23 0.65 -1.45
C SER A 67 -13.08 -0.35 -1.44
N VAL A 68 -13.18 -1.33 -0.55
CA VAL A 68 -12.26 -2.47 -0.43
C VAL A 68 -13.09 -3.75 -0.46
N ASN A 69 -12.84 -4.62 -1.43
CA ASN A 69 -13.61 -5.85 -1.66
C ASN A 69 -15.13 -5.60 -1.62
N GLY A 70 -15.59 -4.53 -2.29
CA GLY A 70 -17.00 -4.13 -2.32
C GLY A 70 -17.50 -3.36 -1.10
N LEU A 71 -16.77 -3.30 0.02
CA LEU A 71 -17.16 -2.58 1.22
C LEU A 71 -16.79 -1.09 1.13
N ASP A 72 -17.75 -0.20 1.31
CA ASP A 72 -17.52 1.26 1.29
C ASP A 72 -16.73 1.70 2.54
N VAL A 73 -15.61 2.40 2.33
CA VAL A 73 -14.70 2.81 3.42
C VAL A 73 -15.35 3.73 4.46
N LYS A 74 -16.47 4.38 4.13
CA LYS A 74 -17.17 5.31 5.00
C LYS A 74 -18.33 4.64 5.73
N ARG A 75 -19.07 3.76 5.05
CA ARG A 75 -20.28 3.08 5.57
C ARG A 75 -19.90 1.81 6.32
N ASP A 76 -18.95 1.04 5.79
CA ASP A 76 -18.57 -0.29 6.28
C ASP A 76 -17.14 -0.31 6.85
N SER A 77 -16.73 0.80 7.50
CA SER A 77 -15.35 1.00 7.95
C SER A 77 -14.83 -0.15 8.84
N SER A 78 -15.68 -0.78 9.63
CA SER A 78 -15.32 -1.95 10.46
C SER A 78 -15.00 -3.17 9.61
N GLY A 79 -15.83 -3.48 8.61
CA GLY A 79 -15.61 -4.57 7.66
C GLY A 79 -14.32 -4.35 6.85
N VAL A 80 -14.10 -3.12 6.37
CA VAL A 80 -12.85 -2.75 5.67
C VAL A 80 -11.63 -2.97 6.56
N ARG A 81 -11.63 -2.49 7.82
CA ARG A 81 -10.52 -2.71 8.76
C ARG A 81 -10.26 -4.17 9.06
N GLY A 82 -11.28 -5.02 8.95
CA GLY A 82 -11.14 -6.47 9.07
C GLY A 82 -10.32 -7.12 7.95
N GLN A 83 -10.20 -6.47 6.79
CA GLN A 83 -9.56 -7.02 5.59
C GLN A 83 -8.23 -6.35 5.24
N VAL A 84 -7.95 -5.17 5.80
CA VAL A 84 -6.80 -4.32 5.43
C VAL A 84 -5.68 -4.44 6.44
N GLY A 85 -4.46 -4.64 5.94
CA GLY A 85 -3.21 -4.37 6.67
C GLY A 85 -2.64 -3.03 6.22
N TYR A 86 -2.48 -2.08 7.15
CA TYR A 86 -1.91 -0.76 6.84
C TYR A 86 -0.55 -0.58 7.52
N LEU A 87 0.51 -0.43 6.72
CA LEU A 87 1.83 -0.01 7.16
C LEU A 87 1.96 1.51 6.98
N ALA A 88 1.99 2.23 8.07
CA ALA A 88 2.23 3.67 8.05
C ALA A 88 3.71 4.01 7.83
N HIS A 89 3.99 5.24 7.40
CA HIS A 89 5.36 5.76 7.32
C HIS A 89 6.08 5.67 8.67
N THR A 90 5.43 6.03 9.77
CA THR A 90 5.93 5.80 11.14
C THR A 90 5.41 4.44 11.62
N PRO A 91 6.28 3.54 12.10
CA PRO A 91 5.92 2.16 12.44
C PRO A 91 4.83 2.02 13.52
N GLY A 92 4.70 2.98 14.43
CA GLY A 92 3.69 2.96 15.49
C GLY A 92 3.87 1.78 16.45
N LEU A 93 5.09 1.43 16.77
CA LEU A 93 5.46 0.42 17.74
C LEU A 93 5.55 1.04 19.16
N TYR A 94 5.48 0.19 20.17
CA TYR A 94 5.69 0.57 21.55
C TYR A 94 7.17 0.39 21.89
N ASP A 95 7.90 1.48 22.04
CA ASP A 95 9.35 1.50 22.17
C ASP A 95 9.86 0.82 23.47
N ASP A 96 9.07 0.90 24.54
CA ASP A 96 9.40 0.28 25.84
C ASP A 96 9.04 -1.20 25.92
N LEU A 97 8.26 -1.72 24.98
CA LEU A 97 7.97 -3.14 24.86
C LEU A 97 9.05 -3.84 24.03
N THR A 98 9.26 -5.12 24.30
CA THR A 98 10.07 -6.00 23.44
C THR A 98 9.40 -6.25 22.11
N ALA A 99 10.13 -6.79 21.12
CA ALA A 99 9.55 -7.17 19.83
C ALA A 99 8.41 -8.17 20.02
N ARG A 100 8.61 -9.18 20.86
CA ARG A 100 7.60 -10.19 21.20
C ARG A 100 6.38 -9.57 21.86
N GLU A 101 6.57 -8.70 22.86
CA GLU A 101 5.47 -8.03 23.57
C GLU A 101 4.64 -7.14 22.64
N ASN A 102 5.27 -6.44 21.68
CA ASN A 102 4.57 -5.68 20.65
C ASN A 102 3.62 -6.56 19.81
N LEU A 103 4.06 -7.77 19.42
CA LEU A 103 3.22 -8.69 18.67
C LEU A 103 2.16 -9.35 19.55
N LEU A 104 2.50 -9.73 20.80
CA LEU A 104 1.54 -10.29 21.73
C LEU A 104 0.41 -9.31 22.06
N PHE A 105 0.77 -8.05 22.30
CA PHE A 105 -0.21 -6.98 22.52
C PHE A 105 -1.14 -6.84 21.30
N ALA A 106 -0.57 -6.85 20.08
CA ALA A 106 -1.38 -6.78 18.86
C ALA A 106 -2.28 -8.04 18.71
N ALA A 107 -1.77 -9.23 18.99
CA ALA A 107 -2.54 -10.46 18.94
C ALA A 107 -3.71 -10.42 19.94
N ASP A 108 -3.46 -10.02 21.20
CA ASP A 108 -4.50 -9.89 22.23
C ASP A 108 -5.60 -8.89 21.81
N MET A 109 -5.21 -7.71 21.26
CA MET A 109 -6.15 -6.72 20.74
C MET A 109 -6.98 -7.22 19.55
N LEU A 110 -6.47 -8.19 18.81
CA LEU A 110 -7.12 -8.80 17.64
C LEU A 110 -7.89 -10.08 17.99
N GLY A 111 -7.82 -10.55 19.23
CA GLY A 111 -8.41 -11.83 19.67
C GLY A 111 -7.74 -13.05 19.02
N LEU A 112 -6.45 -12.94 18.67
CA LEU A 112 -5.68 -14.00 18.02
C LEU A 112 -4.90 -14.82 19.06
N PRO A 113 -4.59 -16.10 18.78
CA PRO A 113 -3.74 -16.89 19.64
C PRO A 113 -2.34 -16.26 19.79
N ARG A 114 -1.84 -16.21 21.02
CA ARG A 114 -0.51 -15.65 21.32
C ARG A 114 0.64 -16.39 20.62
N SER A 115 0.45 -17.68 20.31
CA SER A 115 1.39 -18.49 19.52
C SER A 115 1.63 -17.96 18.09
N SER A 116 0.73 -17.11 17.58
CA SER A 116 0.92 -16.47 16.27
C SER A 116 2.12 -15.50 16.23
N ALA A 117 2.58 -15.00 17.38
CA ALA A 117 3.64 -14.02 17.47
C ALA A 117 5.03 -14.61 17.15
N ASP A 118 5.35 -15.78 17.68
CA ASP A 118 6.71 -16.34 17.60
C ASP A 118 7.10 -16.72 16.16
N GLY A 119 6.21 -17.42 15.44
CA GLY A 119 6.47 -17.78 14.04
C GLY A 119 6.63 -16.59 13.09
N ILE A 120 5.99 -15.45 13.41
CA ILE A 120 6.12 -14.24 12.61
C ILE A 120 7.46 -13.54 12.88
N LEU A 121 7.95 -13.53 14.12
CA LEU A 121 9.28 -12.98 14.43
C LEU A 121 10.40 -13.69 13.69
N GLU A 122 10.34 -15.02 13.61
CA GLU A 122 11.29 -15.81 12.82
C GLU A 122 11.21 -15.43 11.33
N ARG A 123 10.00 -15.33 10.77
CA ARG A 123 9.79 -14.95 9.37
C ARG A 123 10.36 -13.59 9.00
N VAL A 124 10.36 -12.62 9.92
CA VAL A 124 10.92 -11.27 9.66
C VAL A 124 12.39 -11.14 10.11
N GLY A 125 13.04 -12.27 10.49
CA GLY A 125 14.42 -12.31 10.90
C GLY A 125 14.71 -11.59 12.22
N LEU A 126 13.72 -11.52 13.12
CA LEU A 126 13.83 -10.86 14.43
C LEU A 126 13.70 -11.85 15.59
N GLY A 127 13.70 -13.17 15.34
CA GLY A 127 13.58 -14.17 16.40
C GLY A 127 14.69 -14.08 17.44
N HIS A 128 15.93 -13.84 17.00
CA HIS A 128 17.11 -13.72 17.88
C HIS A 128 17.10 -12.50 18.82
N VAL A 129 16.29 -11.48 18.52
CA VAL A 129 16.11 -10.25 19.32
C VAL A 129 14.67 -10.10 19.83
N ALA A 130 13.91 -11.19 19.85
CA ALA A 130 12.50 -11.19 20.29
C ALA A 130 12.30 -10.60 21.71
N GLY A 131 13.29 -10.78 22.60
CA GLY A 131 13.30 -10.27 23.97
C GLY A 131 13.86 -8.86 24.13
N ASP A 132 14.36 -8.23 23.05
CA ASP A 132 14.95 -6.90 23.13
C ASP A 132 13.89 -5.81 22.95
N ARG A 133 14.05 -4.70 23.68
CA ARG A 133 13.14 -3.56 23.59
C ARG A 133 13.29 -2.83 22.25
N VAL A 134 12.15 -2.44 21.67
CA VAL A 134 12.08 -1.80 20.34
C VAL A 134 12.84 -0.48 20.27
N ARG A 135 12.99 0.26 21.38
CA ARG A 135 13.81 1.49 21.43
C ARG A 135 15.28 1.29 21.04
N GLY A 136 15.80 0.05 21.15
CA GLY A 136 17.14 -0.31 20.72
C GLY A 136 17.23 -0.77 19.24
N PHE A 137 16.11 -0.87 18.54
CA PHE A 137 16.07 -1.38 17.19
C PHE A 137 16.52 -0.33 16.16
N SER A 138 17.22 -0.78 15.12
CA SER A 138 17.42 0.04 13.93
C SER A 138 16.09 0.36 13.24
N ALA A 139 16.05 1.41 12.43
CA ALA A 139 14.85 1.77 11.66
C ALA A 139 14.37 0.62 10.75
N GLY A 140 15.29 -0.16 10.18
CA GLY A 140 14.97 -1.35 9.39
C GLY A 140 14.33 -2.46 10.22
N MET A 141 14.87 -2.75 11.43
CA MET A 141 14.27 -3.72 12.37
C MET A 141 12.86 -3.29 12.79
N GLN A 142 12.67 -2.00 13.11
CA GLN A 142 11.35 -1.45 13.43
C GLN A 142 10.39 -1.60 12.24
N ARG A 143 10.84 -1.36 11.01
CA ARG A 143 10.04 -1.53 9.80
C ARG A 143 9.60 -2.98 9.61
N ARG A 144 10.53 -3.93 9.77
CA ARG A 144 10.24 -5.38 9.71
C ARG A 144 9.24 -5.81 10.79
N LEU A 145 9.41 -5.34 12.02
CA LEU A 145 8.48 -5.63 13.13
C LEU A 145 7.08 -5.05 12.90
N ALA A 146 7.00 -3.82 12.38
CA ALA A 146 5.72 -3.19 12.05
C ALA A 146 4.98 -3.95 10.94
N PHE A 147 5.73 -4.46 9.95
CA PHE A 147 5.15 -5.31 8.91
C PHE A 147 4.70 -6.68 9.47
N ALA A 148 5.51 -7.31 10.34
CA ALA A 148 5.12 -8.51 11.06
C ALA A 148 3.78 -8.32 11.80
N ARG A 149 3.63 -7.21 12.51
CA ARG A 149 2.41 -6.89 13.25
C ARG A 149 1.17 -6.78 12.35
N LEU A 150 1.28 -6.15 11.19
CA LEU A 150 0.14 -6.01 10.30
C LEU A 150 -0.27 -7.36 9.65
N THR A 151 0.68 -8.29 9.49
CA THR A 151 0.41 -9.60 8.88
C THR A 151 -0.20 -10.61 9.85
N LEU A 152 -0.22 -10.34 11.17
CA LEU A 152 -0.87 -11.20 12.18
C LEU A 152 -2.30 -11.59 11.79
N ARG A 153 -3.07 -10.68 11.20
CA ARG A 153 -4.47 -10.92 10.80
C ARG A 153 -4.63 -11.58 9.44
N ASN A 154 -3.53 -11.90 8.75
CA ASN A 154 -3.58 -12.39 7.38
C ASN A 154 -4.46 -11.50 6.47
N PRO A 155 -4.12 -10.20 6.31
CA PRO A 155 -4.94 -9.24 5.57
C PRO A 155 -5.09 -9.64 4.10
N LYS A 156 -6.27 -9.38 3.53
CA LYS A 156 -6.52 -9.59 2.09
C LYS A 156 -6.02 -8.42 1.24
N VAL A 157 -5.89 -7.24 1.84
CA VAL A 157 -5.42 -6.04 1.15
C VAL A 157 -4.31 -5.38 1.95
N LEU A 158 -3.18 -5.15 1.31
CA LEU A 158 -2.05 -4.42 1.88
C LEU A 158 -2.06 -2.96 1.41
N LEU A 159 -2.00 -2.05 2.35
CA LEU A 159 -1.81 -0.61 2.11
C LEU A 159 -0.48 -0.21 2.73
N LEU A 160 0.54 0.03 1.91
CA LEU A 160 1.92 0.19 2.37
C LEU A 160 2.45 1.59 2.05
N ASP A 161 2.77 2.35 3.08
CA ASP A 161 3.31 3.71 2.97
C ASP A 161 4.84 3.67 3.11
N GLU A 162 5.55 3.72 1.98
CA GLU A 162 7.01 3.64 1.88
C GLU A 162 7.61 2.40 2.58
N PRO A 163 7.17 1.17 2.24
CA PRO A 163 7.52 -0.03 2.99
C PRO A 163 9.02 -0.34 2.99
N TYR A 164 9.78 0.15 2.02
CA TYR A 164 11.20 -0.15 1.85
C TYR A 164 12.14 0.87 2.52
N ALA A 165 11.58 1.90 3.17
CA ALA A 165 12.39 2.91 3.84
C ALA A 165 13.29 2.29 4.93
N ASN A 166 14.59 2.62 4.88
CA ASN A 166 15.63 2.15 5.82
C ASN A 166 15.87 0.62 5.83
N LEU A 167 15.45 -0.10 4.80
CA LEU A 167 15.77 -1.51 4.62
C LEU A 167 17.09 -1.68 3.83
N ASP A 168 17.89 -2.64 4.25
CA ASP A 168 18.97 -3.22 3.47
C ASP A 168 18.45 -4.15 2.37
N ALA A 169 19.33 -4.72 1.56
CA ALA A 169 18.95 -5.59 0.45
C ALA A 169 18.14 -6.81 0.94
N ASP A 170 18.56 -7.44 2.04
CA ASP A 170 17.88 -8.59 2.63
C ASP A 170 16.50 -8.21 3.16
N GLY A 171 16.38 -7.03 3.78
CA GLY A 171 15.11 -6.49 4.23
C GLY A 171 14.14 -6.18 3.09
N VAL A 172 14.63 -5.69 1.95
CA VAL A 172 13.85 -5.48 0.73
C VAL A 172 13.34 -6.81 0.18
N GLU A 173 14.21 -7.83 0.09
CA GLU A 173 13.84 -9.17 -0.39
C GLU A 173 12.79 -9.82 0.52
N LEU A 174 12.97 -9.74 1.83
CA LEU A 174 12.01 -10.20 2.82
C LEU A 174 10.66 -9.51 2.66
N MET A 175 10.63 -8.18 2.52
CA MET A 175 9.40 -7.41 2.32
C MET A 175 8.68 -7.86 1.03
N ASN A 176 9.42 -8.02 -0.06
CA ASN A 176 8.89 -8.49 -1.34
C ASN A 176 8.32 -9.92 -1.23
N SER A 177 9.00 -10.82 -0.53
CA SER A 177 8.51 -12.18 -0.27
C SER A 177 7.19 -12.16 0.47
N MET A 178 7.09 -11.39 1.55
CA MET A 178 5.87 -11.30 2.37
C MET A 178 4.70 -10.65 1.61
N ILE A 179 4.96 -9.64 0.77
CA ILE A 179 3.94 -9.07 -0.14
C ILE A 179 3.46 -10.15 -1.10
N THR A 180 4.40 -10.89 -1.72
CA THR A 180 4.11 -11.95 -2.68
C THR A 180 3.24 -13.04 -2.06
N ASP A 181 3.46 -13.41 -0.80
CA ASP A 181 2.63 -14.41 -0.12
C ASP A 181 1.15 -13.99 -0.04
N VAL A 182 0.89 -12.70 0.27
CA VAL A 182 -0.48 -12.17 0.29
C VAL A 182 -1.10 -12.18 -1.11
N ILE A 183 -0.33 -11.80 -2.13
CA ILE A 183 -0.78 -11.77 -3.53
C ILE A 183 -1.09 -13.18 -4.04
N ARG A 184 -0.24 -14.17 -3.77
CA ARG A 184 -0.47 -15.58 -4.12
C ARG A 184 -1.72 -16.15 -3.44
N GLY A 185 -2.07 -15.65 -2.26
CA GLY A 185 -3.33 -15.96 -1.58
C GLY A 185 -4.56 -15.26 -2.18
N GLY A 186 -4.44 -14.60 -3.35
CA GLY A 186 -5.52 -13.85 -3.99
C GLY A 186 -5.74 -12.44 -3.43
N GLY A 187 -4.85 -11.99 -2.54
CA GLY A 187 -4.89 -10.62 -1.99
C GLY A 187 -4.43 -9.56 -2.98
N ALA A 188 -4.41 -8.30 -2.55
CA ALA A 188 -4.00 -7.15 -3.35
C ALA A 188 -3.13 -6.19 -2.54
N ALA A 189 -2.32 -5.37 -3.20
CA ALA A 189 -1.53 -4.35 -2.53
C ALA A 189 -1.53 -3.01 -3.27
N LEU A 190 -1.69 -1.91 -2.52
CA LEU A 190 -1.43 -0.54 -2.96
C LEU A 190 -0.25 0.01 -2.17
N VAL A 191 0.83 0.33 -2.88
CA VAL A 191 2.12 0.67 -2.30
C VAL A 191 2.52 2.09 -2.68
N ALA A 192 2.59 3.00 -1.71
CA ALA A 192 3.14 4.34 -1.94
C ALA A 192 4.67 4.27 -1.97
N LEU A 193 5.25 4.82 -3.03
CA LEU A 193 6.68 4.72 -3.33
C LEU A 193 7.26 6.09 -3.74
N HIS A 194 8.53 6.31 -3.41
CA HIS A 194 9.35 7.35 -4.02
C HIS A 194 10.07 6.83 -5.24
N GLU A 195 10.60 5.61 -5.17
CA GLU A 195 11.38 4.96 -6.18
C GLU A 195 10.81 3.57 -6.49
N LEU A 196 10.89 3.18 -7.76
CA LEU A 196 10.39 1.87 -8.21
C LEU A 196 11.35 0.72 -7.89
N ALA A 197 12.65 1.00 -7.80
CA ALA A 197 13.68 -0.02 -7.76
C ALA A 197 13.45 -1.11 -6.69
N PRO A 198 13.16 -0.80 -5.41
CA PRO A 198 12.98 -1.83 -4.39
C PRO A 198 11.76 -2.73 -4.63
N ALA A 199 10.69 -2.17 -5.23
CA ALA A 199 9.44 -2.87 -5.47
C ALA A 199 9.36 -3.55 -6.83
N LYS A 200 10.34 -3.35 -7.72
CA LYS A 200 10.28 -3.78 -9.13
C LYS A 200 9.95 -5.26 -9.30
N ALA A 201 10.42 -6.10 -8.40
CA ALA A 201 10.19 -7.54 -8.47
C ALA A 201 8.73 -7.95 -8.21
N VAL A 202 7.94 -7.12 -7.53
CA VAL A 202 6.56 -7.44 -7.12
C VAL A 202 5.51 -6.57 -7.78
N LEU A 203 5.90 -5.42 -8.35
CA LEU A 203 4.95 -4.50 -8.99
C LEU A 203 4.39 -5.05 -10.30
N HIS A 204 3.08 -4.99 -10.47
CA HIS A 204 2.38 -5.29 -11.71
C HIS A 204 2.29 -4.05 -12.60
N HIS A 205 1.92 -2.92 -12.02
CA HIS A 205 1.94 -1.60 -12.69
C HIS A 205 2.07 -0.47 -11.66
N ASN A 206 2.24 0.75 -12.15
CA ASN A 206 2.32 1.92 -11.29
C ASN A 206 1.50 3.07 -11.84
N LEU A 207 1.06 3.94 -10.92
CA LEU A 207 0.34 5.17 -11.18
C LEU A 207 1.16 6.33 -10.61
N ARG A 208 1.17 7.46 -11.29
CA ARG A 208 1.83 8.66 -10.79
C ARG A 208 0.81 9.65 -10.22
N LEU A 209 1.02 10.04 -8.98
CA LEU A 209 0.21 11.03 -8.29
C LEU A 209 1.01 12.34 -8.19
N ALA A 210 0.53 13.39 -8.85
CA ALA A 210 1.08 14.73 -8.78
C ALA A 210 -0.03 15.75 -8.54
N ASP A 211 0.21 16.74 -7.72
CA ASP A 211 -0.73 17.82 -7.37
C ASP A 211 -2.14 17.32 -6.98
N GLY A 212 -2.18 16.17 -6.32
CA GLY A 212 -3.42 15.52 -5.87
C GLY A 212 -4.24 14.87 -6.98
N ARG A 213 -3.67 14.59 -8.16
CA ARG A 213 -4.31 13.92 -9.29
C ARG A 213 -3.46 12.76 -9.79
N ILE A 214 -4.10 11.73 -10.33
CA ILE A 214 -3.39 10.71 -11.11
C ILE A 214 -3.04 11.31 -12.45
N GLU A 215 -1.76 11.29 -12.80
CA GLU A 215 -1.30 11.64 -14.15
C GLU A 215 -1.73 10.53 -15.11
N THR A 216 -2.53 10.85 -16.09
CA THR A 216 -2.76 9.97 -17.22
C THR A 216 -1.46 9.90 -18.02
N PRO A 217 -0.91 8.70 -18.34
CA PRO A 217 0.22 8.63 -19.25
C PRO A 217 -0.14 9.43 -20.50
N ALA A 218 0.71 10.39 -20.88
CA ALA A 218 0.53 11.09 -22.13
C ALA A 218 0.46 10.03 -23.23
N ALA A 219 -0.73 9.87 -23.84
CA ALA A 219 -0.89 9.04 -25.01
C ALA A 219 0.18 9.53 -25.99
N SER A 220 1.09 8.64 -26.37
CA SER A 220 2.10 8.90 -27.39
C SER A 220 1.36 9.52 -28.58
N ARG A 221 1.46 10.82 -28.73
CA ARG A 221 1.06 11.50 -29.96
C ARG A 221 2.06 11.08 -31.03
N ALA A 222 1.88 9.87 -31.56
CA ALA A 222 2.45 9.49 -32.84
C ALA A 222 1.91 10.51 -33.84
N GLY A 223 2.78 11.42 -34.23
CA GLY A 223 2.48 12.46 -35.20
C GLY A 223 2.06 11.82 -36.52
N HIS A 224 0.83 12.04 -36.89
CA HIS A 224 0.41 11.98 -38.27
C HIS A 224 0.67 13.37 -38.84
N ALA A 225 1.87 13.55 -39.42
CA ALA A 225 2.15 14.68 -40.28
C ALA A 225 1.30 14.52 -41.55
N PRO A 226 0.49 15.51 -41.94
CA PRO A 226 -0.18 15.45 -43.22
C PRO A 226 0.88 15.62 -44.32
N THR A 227 1.03 14.59 -45.16
CA THR A 227 1.78 14.68 -46.42
C THR A 227 1.13 15.74 -47.30
N ALA A 228 1.83 16.88 -47.42
CA ALA A 228 1.52 17.89 -48.42
C ALA A 228 1.70 17.26 -49.82
N ARG A 229 0.60 17.10 -50.56
CA ARG A 229 0.62 16.80 -51.99
C ARG A 229 1.05 18.07 -52.73
N ASN A 230 2.24 18.03 -53.25
CA ASN A 230 2.63 18.96 -54.32
C ASN A 230 1.79 18.62 -55.57
N SER A 231 0.91 19.50 -55.93
CA SER A 231 0.33 19.56 -57.26
C SER A 231 1.20 20.43 -58.11
N GLU A 232 2.11 19.84 -58.86
CA GLU A 232 2.67 20.49 -60.06
C GLU A 232 1.60 20.50 -61.16
N VAL A 233 1.30 21.71 -61.65
CA VAL A 233 0.59 21.93 -62.89
C VAL A 233 1.60 22.52 -63.85
N GLY A 234 1.87 21.77 -64.93
CA GLY A 234 2.59 22.24 -66.08
C GLY A 234 1.81 23.20 -66.96
#